data_4ce9d34e69c81e9a4ef74742e94ba4bf
#
_entry.id   4ce9d34e69c81e9a4ef74742e94ba4bf
#
_cell.length_a   1.000
_cell.length_b   1.000
_cell.length_c   1.000
_cell.angle_alpha   90.00
_cell.angle_beta   90.00
_cell.angle_gamma   90.00
#
_symmetry.space_group_name_H-M   'P 1'
#
loop_
_entity.id
_entity.type
_entity.pdbx_description
1 polymer ?
#
loop_
_entity_poly.entity_id
_entity_poly.type
_entity_poly.pdbx_seq_one_letter_code
_entity_poly.pdbx_strand_id
1 'polypeptide(L)'
;GVIYYLLDNQYYFKRDGIYGYYDDAERFAFFSRAVLEMIPYIDFKPDIIHCNDWQTALTPLYYSSMYASSPGYENIKTVFTIHNIQYQGTYGKELINEVLGIPQSATSLIEYDGDVNFMKGAIETANRVTTVSPSYASEILDPWYSYGLDTILNERSWKLSGILNGIDTELYNPETDKDIFVNYSANDFRKKADNKRALQELMNLPQRADVPLIGMVSRLVSHKGLDLVRAVLDEFLGG
;
A
#
# COMPACT_ATOMS: atom_id res chain seq x y z
N GLY A 1 -9.95 9.67 19.57
CA GLY A 1 -9.30 10.17 18.37
C GLY A 1 -7.99 9.44 18.14
N VAL A 2 -7.38 9.61 16.98
CA VAL A 2 -6.05 9.06 16.65
C VAL A 2 -5.00 10.14 16.97
N ILE A 3 -3.90 9.74 17.62
CA ILE A 3 -2.75 10.62 17.85
C ILE A 3 -1.80 10.49 16.66
N TYR A 4 -1.39 11.63 16.10
CA TYR A 4 -0.42 11.70 15.02
C TYR A 4 0.91 12.21 15.55
N TYR A 5 1.99 11.47 15.30
CA TYR A 5 3.36 11.91 15.54
C TYR A 5 3.99 12.28 14.20
N LEU A 6 4.45 13.51 14.06
CA LEU A 6 5.03 14.03 12.83
C LEU A 6 6.55 14.12 12.96
N LEU A 7 7.27 13.50 12.02
CA LEU A 7 8.71 13.64 11.88
C LEU A 7 9.01 14.80 10.94
N ASP A 8 9.45 15.92 11.51
CA ASP A 8 9.85 17.09 10.71
C ASP A 8 11.33 16.99 10.31
N ASN A 9 11.58 16.77 9.04
CA ASN A 9 12.89 16.88 8.41
C ASN A 9 12.72 17.49 7.02
N GLN A 10 12.97 18.79 6.91
CA GLN A 10 12.77 19.52 5.66
C GLN A 10 13.74 19.07 4.55
N TYR A 11 14.94 18.62 4.90
CA TYR A 11 15.91 18.12 3.93
C TYR A 11 15.36 16.91 3.17
N TYR A 12 14.74 15.96 3.85
CA TYR A 12 14.18 14.76 3.23
C TYR A 12 12.75 14.93 2.73
N PHE A 13 11.89 15.71 3.43
CA PHE A 13 10.44 15.65 3.21
C PHE A 13 9.81 16.92 2.67
N LYS A 14 10.54 18.04 2.57
CA LYS A 14 10.02 19.23 1.89
C LYS A 14 10.19 19.09 0.38
N ARG A 15 9.30 18.34 -0.24
CA ARG A 15 9.29 17.97 -1.66
C ARG A 15 7.90 18.17 -2.24
N ASP A 16 7.81 18.37 -3.56
CA ASP A 16 6.52 18.52 -4.27
C ASP A 16 5.73 17.22 -4.35
N GLY A 17 6.39 16.07 -4.24
CA GLY A 17 5.80 14.73 -4.22
C GLY A 17 6.25 13.92 -3.02
N ILE A 18 5.53 12.83 -2.75
CA ILE A 18 5.83 11.94 -1.62
C ILE A 18 7.03 11.05 -1.92
N TYR A 19 7.16 10.54 -3.15
CA TYR A 19 8.21 9.63 -3.62
C TYR A 19 8.50 9.85 -5.11
N GLY A 20 9.48 9.15 -5.66
CA GLY A 20 9.94 9.26 -7.04
C GLY A 20 11.20 10.11 -7.18
N TYR A 21 11.95 10.28 -6.10
CA TYR A 21 13.21 11.01 -6.07
C TYR A 21 14.40 10.04 -6.05
N TYR A 22 15.54 10.49 -6.56
CA TYR A 22 16.76 9.67 -6.63
C TYR A 22 17.26 9.22 -5.24
N ASP A 23 16.95 9.98 -4.19
CA ASP A 23 17.33 9.75 -2.81
C ASP A 23 16.25 9.07 -1.96
N ASP A 24 15.23 8.49 -2.58
CA ASP A 24 14.13 7.84 -1.86
C ASP A 24 14.60 6.72 -0.93
N ALA A 25 15.63 5.98 -1.30
CA ALA A 25 16.21 4.95 -0.44
C ALA A 25 16.69 5.53 0.89
N GLU A 26 17.45 6.62 0.84
CA GLU A 26 17.98 7.31 2.02
C GLU A 26 16.86 7.95 2.84
N ARG A 27 15.91 8.60 2.18
CA ARG A 27 14.74 9.23 2.81
C ARG A 27 13.92 8.24 3.64
N PHE A 28 13.60 7.10 3.07
CA PHE A 28 12.79 6.10 3.75
C PHE A 28 13.59 5.21 4.70
N ALA A 29 14.90 5.07 4.52
CA ALA A 29 15.79 4.52 5.54
C ALA A 29 15.82 5.43 6.79
N PHE A 30 15.99 6.73 6.60
CA PHE A 30 15.89 7.72 7.67
C PHE A 30 14.53 7.63 8.38
N PHE A 31 13.42 7.68 7.63
CA PHE A 31 12.08 7.61 8.19
C PHE A 31 11.87 6.34 9.03
N SER A 32 12.20 5.19 8.46
CA SER A 32 12.02 3.89 9.11
C SER A 32 12.81 3.76 10.42
N ARG A 33 14.01 4.34 10.48
CA ARG A 33 14.83 4.36 11.68
C ARG A 33 14.33 5.39 12.69
N ALA A 34 13.97 6.58 12.23
CA ALA A 34 13.46 7.65 13.09
C ALA A 34 12.20 7.25 13.86
N VAL A 35 11.31 6.44 13.23
CA VAL A 35 10.13 5.87 13.90
C VAL A 35 10.53 5.04 15.14
N LEU A 36 11.59 4.28 15.06
CA LEU A 36 12.08 3.50 16.22
C LEU A 36 12.77 4.41 17.25
N GLU A 37 13.64 5.31 16.79
CA GLU A 37 14.36 6.23 17.67
C GLU A 37 13.44 7.17 18.46
N MET A 38 12.24 7.52 17.95
CA MET A 38 11.31 8.40 18.66
C MET A 38 10.57 7.73 19.82
N ILE A 39 10.48 6.39 19.87
CA ILE A 39 9.66 5.67 20.86
C ILE A 39 9.98 6.08 22.32
N PRO A 40 11.25 6.25 22.75
CA PRO A 40 11.55 6.67 24.12
C PRO A 40 11.13 8.11 24.45
N TYR A 41 10.80 8.92 23.44
CA TYR A 41 10.53 10.37 23.59
C TYR A 41 9.05 10.73 23.47
N ILE A 42 8.18 9.74 23.24
CA ILE A 42 6.73 9.95 23.14
C ILE A 42 5.99 9.29 24.30
N ASP A 43 4.82 9.84 24.66
CA ASP A 43 3.97 9.30 25.72
C ASP A 43 3.13 8.09 25.24
N PHE A 44 3.72 7.25 24.40
CA PHE A 44 3.06 6.06 23.87
C PHE A 44 4.07 4.93 23.77
N LYS A 45 3.76 3.81 24.40
CA LYS A 45 4.53 2.58 24.30
C LYS A 45 3.81 1.61 23.38
N PRO A 46 4.30 1.39 22.15
CA PRO A 46 3.62 0.50 21.20
C PRO A 46 3.80 -0.97 21.61
N ASP A 47 2.71 -1.74 21.59
CA ASP A 47 2.77 -3.21 21.58
C ASP A 47 3.02 -3.74 20.17
N ILE A 48 2.53 -2.99 19.15
CA ILE A 48 2.62 -3.34 17.75
C ILE A 48 3.10 -2.13 16.94
N ILE A 49 4.07 -2.35 16.05
CA ILE A 49 4.44 -1.42 14.99
C ILE A 49 3.90 -1.98 13.69
N HIS A 50 2.98 -1.26 13.06
CA HIS A 50 2.38 -1.65 11.79
C HIS A 50 2.97 -0.83 10.64
N CYS A 51 3.69 -1.50 9.77
CA CYS A 51 4.40 -0.93 8.63
C CYS A 51 3.63 -1.18 7.34
N ASN A 52 3.61 -0.22 6.44
CA ASN A 52 2.85 -0.26 5.20
C ASN A 52 3.75 0.04 4.01
N ASP A 53 3.82 -0.89 3.06
CA ASP A 53 4.60 -0.82 1.83
C ASP A 53 6.12 -0.60 2.02
N TRP A 54 6.83 -0.55 0.91
CA TRP A 54 8.29 -0.50 0.89
C TRP A 54 8.88 0.71 1.63
N GLN A 55 8.14 1.83 1.69
CA GLN A 55 8.58 3.05 2.37
C GLN A 55 8.79 2.88 3.88
N THR A 56 8.17 1.88 4.47
CA THR A 56 8.31 1.56 5.90
C THR A 56 8.92 0.18 6.14
N ALA A 57 9.30 -0.51 5.08
CA ALA A 57 9.77 -1.90 5.11
C ALA A 57 11.07 -2.10 5.91
N LEU A 58 11.90 -1.06 6.01
CA LEU A 58 13.11 -1.13 6.82
C LEU A 58 12.85 -1.09 8.34
N THR A 59 11.67 -0.64 8.79
CA THR A 59 11.35 -0.58 10.23
C THR A 59 11.38 -1.97 10.89
N PRO A 60 10.73 -3.02 10.36
CA PRO A 60 10.85 -4.37 10.94
C PRO A 60 12.28 -4.91 10.90
N LEU A 61 13.04 -4.64 9.85
CA LEU A 61 14.45 -5.05 9.74
C LEU A 61 15.31 -4.37 10.80
N TYR A 62 15.22 -3.05 10.93
CA TYR A 62 15.96 -2.30 11.97
C TYR A 62 15.55 -2.78 13.35
N TYR A 63 14.24 -2.90 13.62
CA TYR A 63 13.76 -3.38 14.90
C TYR A 63 14.39 -4.73 15.26
N SER A 64 14.28 -5.72 14.39
CA SER A 64 14.76 -7.08 14.69
C SER A 64 16.28 -7.17 14.82
N SER A 65 17.03 -6.38 14.05
CA SER A 65 18.50 -6.46 14.00
C SER A 65 19.22 -5.54 14.98
N MET A 66 18.56 -4.47 15.47
CA MET A 66 19.24 -3.42 16.23
C MET A 66 18.52 -3.03 17.53
N TYR A 67 17.19 -3.13 17.62
CA TYR A 67 16.41 -2.57 18.72
C TYR A 67 15.75 -3.60 19.63
N ALA A 68 15.38 -4.77 19.11
CA ALA A 68 14.56 -5.76 19.83
C ALA A 68 15.08 -6.18 21.20
N SER A 69 16.40 -6.11 21.41
CA SER A 69 17.05 -6.45 22.70
C SER A 69 17.35 -5.22 23.56
N SER A 70 16.97 -4.02 23.11
CA SER A 70 17.21 -2.78 23.85
C SER A 70 16.12 -2.54 24.89
N PRO A 71 16.46 -1.95 26.06
CA PRO A 71 15.47 -1.62 27.09
C PRO A 71 14.32 -0.78 26.53
N GLY A 72 13.09 -1.23 26.75
CA GLY A 72 11.87 -0.54 26.30
C GLY A 72 11.34 -1.00 24.93
N TYR A 73 12.03 -1.92 24.24
CA TYR A 73 11.59 -2.46 22.94
C TYR A 73 11.23 -3.95 22.98
N GLU A 74 11.45 -4.65 24.11
CA GLU A 74 11.53 -6.11 24.19
C GLU A 74 10.25 -6.85 23.78
N ASN A 75 9.09 -6.22 23.92
CA ASN A 75 7.80 -6.88 23.68
C ASN A 75 7.07 -6.41 22.43
N ILE A 76 7.63 -5.49 21.68
CA ILE A 76 7.01 -4.95 20.48
C ILE A 76 6.93 -6.05 19.41
N LYS A 77 5.79 -6.13 18.72
CA LYS A 77 5.59 -6.98 17.55
C LYS A 77 5.46 -6.11 16.31
N THR A 78 5.90 -6.66 15.18
CA THR A 78 5.84 -5.95 13.90
C THR A 78 4.86 -6.63 12.95
N VAL A 79 4.03 -5.82 12.29
CA VAL A 79 3.15 -6.22 11.19
C VAL A 79 3.57 -5.45 9.96
N PHE A 80 3.70 -6.13 8.84
CA PHE A 80 4.01 -5.51 7.55
C PHE A 80 2.88 -5.77 6.56
N THR A 81 2.30 -4.72 5.98
CA THR A 81 1.23 -4.82 4.96
C THR A 81 1.76 -4.48 3.59
N ILE A 82 1.55 -5.39 2.63
CA ILE A 82 1.81 -5.21 1.21
C ILE A 82 0.52 -4.73 0.55
N HIS A 83 0.46 -3.47 0.09
CA HIS A 83 -0.66 -2.96 -0.68
C HIS A 83 -0.46 -3.18 -2.18
N ASN A 84 0.79 -3.07 -2.65
CA ASN A 84 1.14 -3.36 -4.03
C ASN A 84 2.55 -3.96 -4.09
N ILE A 85 2.65 -5.25 -4.38
CA ILE A 85 3.92 -5.98 -4.43
C ILE A 85 4.84 -5.54 -5.58
N GLN A 86 4.33 -4.82 -6.58
CA GLN A 86 5.13 -4.29 -7.67
C GLN A 86 6.21 -3.29 -7.19
N TYR A 87 5.92 -2.56 -6.11
CA TYR A 87 6.81 -1.54 -5.57
C TYR A 87 7.51 -2.05 -4.33
N GLN A 88 8.78 -2.47 -4.48
CA GLN A 88 9.52 -3.24 -3.49
C GLN A 88 10.61 -2.45 -2.77
N GLY A 89 10.99 -1.27 -3.29
CA GLY A 89 12.16 -0.55 -2.79
C GLY A 89 13.45 -1.30 -3.11
N THR A 90 13.70 -1.54 -4.40
CA THR A 90 14.91 -2.20 -4.90
C THR A 90 15.95 -1.16 -5.28
N TYR A 91 17.17 -1.33 -4.78
CA TYR A 91 18.28 -0.40 -4.95
C TYR A 91 19.61 -1.15 -4.98
N GLY A 92 20.66 -0.47 -5.45
CA GLY A 92 22.00 -1.05 -5.50
C GLY A 92 22.54 -1.49 -4.13
N LYS A 93 23.33 -2.53 -4.15
CA LYS A 93 23.90 -3.20 -2.96
C LYS A 93 24.81 -2.30 -2.12
N GLU A 94 25.40 -1.27 -2.71
CA GLU A 94 26.24 -0.28 -2.03
C GLU A 94 25.52 0.41 -0.86
N LEU A 95 24.19 0.54 -0.93
CA LEU A 95 23.39 1.17 0.12
C LEU A 95 23.52 0.48 1.49
N ILE A 96 23.87 -0.81 1.53
CA ILE A 96 24.07 -1.54 2.80
C ILE A 96 25.11 -0.83 3.65
N ASN A 97 26.21 -0.43 3.03
CA ASN A 97 27.33 0.20 3.74
C ASN A 97 27.20 1.74 3.81
N GLU A 98 26.60 2.35 2.81
CA GLU A 98 26.59 3.81 2.67
C GLU A 98 25.42 4.47 3.39
N VAL A 99 24.27 3.77 3.49
CA VAL A 99 23.00 4.36 3.95
C VAL A 99 22.36 3.57 5.09
N LEU A 100 22.21 2.25 4.92
CA LEU A 100 21.34 1.46 5.80
C LEU A 100 21.89 1.29 7.21
N GLY A 101 23.21 1.17 7.36
CA GLY A 101 23.86 1.03 8.67
C GLY A 101 23.41 -0.19 9.47
N ILE A 102 22.98 -1.25 8.78
CA ILE A 102 22.60 -2.52 9.41
C ILE A 102 23.84 -3.36 9.75
N PRO A 103 23.77 -4.21 10.79
CA PRO A 103 24.87 -5.11 11.10
C PRO A 103 25.08 -6.13 9.96
N GLN A 104 26.33 -6.56 9.78
CA GLN A 104 26.72 -7.54 8.74
C GLN A 104 25.87 -8.83 8.80
N SER A 105 25.48 -9.26 9.99
CA SER A 105 24.61 -10.43 10.18
C SER A 105 23.20 -10.28 9.62
N ALA A 106 22.74 -9.06 9.37
CA ALA A 106 21.43 -8.77 8.81
C ALA A 106 21.44 -8.57 7.27
N THR A 107 22.62 -8.51 6.65
CA THR A 107 22.75 -8.24 5.21
C THR A 107 21.98 -9.24 4.34
N SER A 108 22.06 -10.53 4.65
CA SER A 108 21.35 -11.57 3.90
C SER A 108 19.83 -11.46 3.97
N LEU A 109 19.28 -10.76 4.96
CA LEU A 109 17.84 -10.55 5.11
C LEU A 109 17.29 -9.59 4.05
N ILE A 110 18.12 -8.71 3.52
CA ILE A 110 17.72 -7.66 2.58
C ILE A 110 18.32 -7.83 1.18
N GLU A 111 19.46 -8.53 1.06
CA GLU A 111 20.04 -8.84 -0.26
C GLU A 111 19.12 -9.78 -1.06
N TYR A 112 18.84 -9.42 -2.30
CA TYR A 112 18.05 -10.21 -3.21
C TYR A 112 18.43 -9.92 -4.66
N ASP A 113 18.74 -10.98 -5.42
CA ASP A 113 19.07 -10.92 -6.85
C ASP A 113 20.20 -9.92 -7.20
N GLY A 114 21.20 -9.81 -6.32
CA GLY A 114 22.37 -8.93 -6.51
C GLY A 114 22.19 -7.50 -5.99
N ASP A 115 20.99 -7.13 -5.63
CA ASP A 115 20.60 -5.81 -5.10
C ASP A 115 20.13 -5.89 -3.65
N VAL A 116 19.69 -4.78 -3.08
CA VAL A 116 18.90 -4.74 -1.85
C VAL A 116 17.41 -4.61 -2.19
N ASN A 117 16.57 -5.33 -1.44
CA ASN A 117 15.12 -5.28 -1.58
C ASN A 117 14.49 -5.02 -0.21
N PHE A 118 13.95 -3.81 0.00
CA PHE A 118 13.41 -3.40 1.29
C PHE A 118 12.21 -4.24 1.70
N MET A 119 11.31 -4.55 0.75
CA MET A 119 10.15 -5.38 1.00
C MET A 119 10.54 -6.80 1.44
N LYS A 120 11.57 -7.40 0.82
CA LYS A 120 12.13 -8.69 1.28
C LYS A 120 12.58 -8.58 2.74
N GLY A 121 13.31 -7.53 3.09
CA GLY A 121 13.75 -7.31 4.48
C GLY A 121 12.59 -7.31 5.47
N ALA A 122 11.48 -6.66 5.13
CA ALA A 122 10.26 -6.65 5.94
C ALA A 122 9.59 -8.04 5.99
N ILE A 123 9.46 -8.72 4.85
CA ILE A 123 8.88 -10.07 4.79
C ILE A 123 9.69 -11.04 5.65
N GLU A 124 11.01 -10.94 5.66
CA GLU A 124 11.87 -11.80 6.49
C GLU A 124 11.69 -11.52 7.99
N THR A 125 11.61 -10.27 8.39
CA THR A 125 11.77 -9.85 9.79
C THR A 125 10.47 -9.55 10.54
N ALA A 126 9.39 -9.17 9.85
CA ALA A 126 8.11 -8.90 10.49
C ALA A 126 7.50 -10.16 11.14
N ASN A 127 6.84 -9.99 12.28
CA ASN A 127 6.14 -11.08 12.96
C ASN A 127 4.93 -11.58 12.17
N ARG A 128 4.25 -10.69 11.45
CA ARG A 128 3.14 -11.00 10.52
C ARG A 128 3.28 -10.17 9.26
N VAL A 129 2.90 -10.78 8.15
CA VAL A 129 2.80 -10.12 6.84
C VAL A 129 1.34 -10.18 6.43
N THR A 130 0.80 -9.06 5.99
CA THR A 130 -0.57 -8.98 5.50
C THR A 130 -0.61 -8.38 4.10
N THR A 131 -1.68 -8.64 3.38
CA THR A 131 -2.01 -7.95 2.14
C THR A 131 -3.51 -7.66 2.07
N VAL A 132 -3.96 -7.01 1.02
CA VAL A 132 -5.26 -6.33 0.97
C VAL A 132 -6.44 -7.21 0.58
N SER A 133 -6.24 -8.50 0.36
CA SER A 133 -7.34 -9.48 0.25
C SER A 133 -6.84 -10.92 0.43
N PRO A 134 -7.72 -11.88 0.83
CA PRO A 134 -7.37 -13.29 0.86
C PRO A 134 -6.95 -13.83 -0.52
N SER A 135 -7.62 -13.41 -1.60
CA SER A 135 -7.25 -13.78 -2.96
C SER A 135 -5.86 -13.28 -3.31
N TYR A 136 -5.57 -12.02 -3.02
CA TYR A 136 -4.25 -11.43 -3.29
C TYR A 136 -3.14 -12.10 -2.48
N ALA A 137 -3.42 -12.53 -1.24
CA ALA A 137 -2.46 -13.31 -0.44
C ALA A 137 -2.10 -14.64 -1.10
N SER A 138 -3.02 -15.26 -1.84
CA SER A 138 -2.76 -16.48 -2.62
C SER A 138 -2.07 -16.15 -3.95
N GLU A 139 -2.48 -15.09 -4.62
CA GLU A 139 -1.93 -14.67 -5.91
C GLU A 139 -0.44 -14.32 -5.81
N ILE A 140 -0.02 -13.56 -4.81
CA ILE A 140 1.39 -13.16 -4.65
C ILE A 140 2.35 -14.31 -4.28
N LEU A 141 1.85 -15.51 -4.04
CA LEU A 141 2.66 -16.72 -3.93
C LEU A 141 3.00 -17.33 -5.29
N ASP A 142 2.28 -16.96 -6.35
CA ASP A 142 2.53 -17.42 -7.71
C ASP A 142 3.59 -16.53 -8.38
N PRO A 143 4.59 -17.12 -9.09
CA PRO A 143 5.64 -16.38 -9.78
C PRO A 143 5.13 -15.29 -10.74
N TRP A 144 3.96 -15.50 -11.36
CA TRP A 144 3.36 -14.54 -12.27
C TRP A 144 2.94 -13.21 -11.61
N TYR A 145 2.54 -13.26 -10.31
CA TYR A 145 2.02 -12.10 -9.61
C TYR A 145 2.97 -11.56 -8.53
N SER A 146 4.01 -12.32 -8.19
CA SER A 146 4.93 -12.02 -7.08
C SER A 146 5.96 -10.94 -7.38
N TYR A 147 6.14 -10.58 -8.65
CA TYR A 147 7.26 -9.74 -9.12
C TYR A 147 8.62 -10.21 -8.58
N GLY A 148 8.82 -11.54 -8.59
CA GLY A 148 10.06 -12.20 -8.19
C GLY A 148 10.20 -12.49 -6.70
N LEU A 149 9.21 -12.20 -5.85
CA LEU A 149 9.23 -12.50 -4.42
C LEU A 149 8.52 -13.81 -4.03
N ASP A 150 8.07 -14.62 -4.99
CA ASP A 150 7.34 -15.87 -4.75
C ASP A 150 8.08 -16.82 -3.83
N THR A 151 9.36 -17.05 -4.06
CA THR A 151 10.17 -17.95 -3.22
C THR A 151 10.17 -17.51 -1.77
N ILE A 152 10.45 -16.24 -1.51
CA ILE A 152 10.48 -15.68 -0.15
C ILE A 152 9.10 -15.74 0.50
N LEU A 153 8.04 -15.38 -0.25
CA LEU A 153 6.68 -15.40 0.25
C LEU A 153 6.20 -16.83 0.55
N ASN A 154 6.52 -17.82 -0.29
CA ASN A 154 6.20 -19.22 -0.04
C ASN A 154 6.89 -19.75 1.21
N GLU A 155 8.18 -19.47 1.40
CA GLU A 155 8.92 -19.85 2.61
C GLU A 155 8.36 -19.18 3.88
N ARG A 156 7.73 -18.04 3.76
CA ARG A 156 7.15 -17.25 4.86
C ARG A 156 5.62 -17.27 4.86
N SER A 157 4.99 -18.14 4.07
CA SER A 157 3.52 -18.20 3.90
C SER A 157 2.76 -18.42 5.22
N TRP A 158 3.38 -19.09 6.19
CA TRP A 158 2.81 -19.32 7.52
C TRP A 158 2.48 -18.04 8.30
N LYS A 159 3.08 -16.90 7.96
CA LYS A 159 2.81 -15.59 8.57
C LYS A 159 2.08 -14.61 7.64
N LEU A 160 1.76 -15.04 6.40
CA LEU A 160 1.04 -14.24 5.41
C LEU A 160 -0.47 -14.42 5.58
N SER A 161 -1.21 -13.33 5.50
CA SER A 161 -2.68 -13.34 5.48
C SER A 161 -3.23 -12.17 4.67
N GLY A 162 -4.45 -12.33 4.15
CA GLY A 162 -5.15 -11.28 3.41
C GLY A 162 -6.29 -10.68 4.23
N ILE A 163 -6.34 -9.35 4.30
CA ILE A 163 -7.37 -8.59 5.01
C ILE A 163 -7.96 -7.56 4.06
N LEU A 164 -9.27 -7.63 3.82
CA LEU A 164 -9.95 -6.67 2.95
C LEU A 164 -9.93 -5.27 3.55
N ASN A 165 -9.70 -4.28 2.68
CA ASN A 165 -9.87 -2.89 3.07
C ASN A 165 -11.31 -2.59 3.46
N GLY A 166 -11.49 -1.74 4.44
CA GLY A 166 -12.80 -1.22 4.84
C GLY A 166 -13.31 -0.16 3.86
N ILE A 167 -14.59 0.12 3.95
CA ILE A 167 -15.26 1.23 3.27
C ILE A 167 -15.81 2.14 4.35
N ASP A 168 -15.59 3.46 4.20
CA ASP A 168 -16.23 4.46 5.03
C ASP A 168 -17.72 4.54 4.66
N THR A 169 -18.56 3.90 5.46
CA THR A 169 -20.00 3.81 5.23
C THR A 169 -20.78 5.07 5.60
N GLU A 170 -20.13 6.04 6.27
CA GLU A 170 -20.71 7.35 6.51
C GLU A 170 -20.44 8.28 5.34
N LEU A 171 -19.19 8.31 4.85
CA LEU A 171 -18.79 9.12 3.69
C LEU A 171 -19.45 8.62 2.39
N TYR A 172 -19.43 7.31 2.14
CA TYR A 172 -20.01 6.69 0.93
C TYR A 172 -21.44 6.21 1.17
N ASN A 173 -22.27 7.02 1.81
CA ASN A 173 -23.66 6.71 2.05
C ASN A 173 -24.57 7.46 1.06
N PRO A 174 -25.20 6.78 0.08
CA PRO A 174 -26.04 7.44 -0.91
C PRO A 174 -27.31 8.09 -0.34
N GLU A 175 -27.68 7.78 0.92
CA GLU A 175 -28.80 8.45 1.59
C GLU A 175 -28.47 9.86 2.07
N THR A 176 -27.19 10.13 2.36
CA THR A 176 -26.71 11.37 2.96
C THR A 176 -25.62 12.07 2.14
N ASP A 177 -25.13 11.44 1.10
CA ASP A 177 -24.11 11.98 0.20
C ASP A 177 -24.59 13.26 -0.48
N LYS A 178 -23.82 14.34 -0.33
CA LYS A 178 -24.14 15.67 -0.88
C LYS A 178 -23.61 15.86 -2.30
N ASP A 179 -22.76 14.96 -2.77
CA ASP A 179 -22.09 15.05 -4.07
C ASP A 179 -22.85 14.32 -5.17
N ILE A 180 -23.86 13.52 -4.84
CA ILE A 180 -24.75 12.90 -5.82
C ILE A 180 -25.96 13.78 -6.10
N PHE A 181 -26.52 13.66 -7.32
CA PHE A 181 -27.64 14.51 -7.76
C PHE A 181 -28.92 14.26 -6.98
N VAL A 182 -29.21 12.98 -6.68
CA VAL A 182 -30.42 12.57 -5.94
C VAL A 182 -30.03 11.48 -4.95
N ASN A 183 -30.34 11.72 -3.67
CA ASN A 183 -30.12 10.72 -2.64
C ASN A 183 -31.06 9.53 -2.80
N TYR A 184 -30.54 8.33 -2.57
CA TYR A 184 -31.29 7.07 -2.66
C TYR A 184 -30.85 6.08 -1.59
N SER A 185 -31.67 5.06 -1.36
CA SER A 185 -31.34 3.98 -0.42
C SER A 185 -31.56 2.60 -1.07
N ALA A 186 -31.17 1.56 -0.36
CA ALA A 186 -31.46 0.17 -0.75
C ALA A 186 -32.99 -0.09 -0.86
N ASN A 187 -33.79 0.64 -0.08
CA ASN A 187 -35.25 0.52 -0.08
C ASN A 187 -35.93 1.36 -1.21
N ASP A 188 -35.22 2.38 -1.73
CA ASP A 188 -35.71 3.23 -2.82
C ASP A 188 -34.63 3.39 -3.90
N PHE A 189 -34.23 2.28 -4.45
CA PHE A 189 -33.17 2.20 -5.45
C PHE A 189 -33.54 2.82 -6.80
N ARG A 190 -34.85 3.02 -7.07
CA ARG A 190 -35.32 3.60 -8.32
C ARG A 190 -34.81 5.02 -8.58
N LYS A 191 -34.57 5.79 -7.51
CA LYS A 191 -33.96 7.13 -7.59
C LYS A 191 -32.54 7.13 -8.17
N LYS A 192 -31.85 5.98 -8.20
CA LYS A 192 -30.57 5.87 -8.88
C LYS A 192 -30.67 6.16 -10.39
N ALA A 193 -31.84 5.94 -11.01
CA ALA A 193 -32.09 6.29 -12.40
C ALA A 193 -32.04 7.81 -12.65
N ASP A 194 -32.43 8.63 -11.66
CA ASP A 194 -32.31 10.09 -11.75
C ASP A 194 -30.84 10.53 -11.73
N ASN A 195 -29.98 9.87 -10.94
CA ASN A 195 -28.53 10.10 -10.99
C ASN A 195 -27.93 9.73 -12.36
N LYS A 196 -28.36 8.62 -12.97
CA LYS A 196 -27.94 8.24 -14.31
C LYS A 196 -28.28 9.33 -15.31
N ARG A 197 -29.54 9.80 -15.31
CA ARG A 197 -30.03 10.85 -16.23
C ARG A 197 -29.24 12.15 -16.06
N ALA A 198 -29.06 12.60 -14.81
CA ALA A 198 -28.30 13.80 -14.50
C ALA A 198 -26.82 13.69 -14.92
N LEU A 199 -26.21 12.51 -14.74
CA LEU A 199 -24.84 12.26 -15.19
C LEU A 199 -24.75 12.25 -16.73
N GLN A 200 -25.72 11.66 -17.44
CA GLN A 200 -25.76 11.70 -18.88
C GLN A 200 -25.88 13.16 -19.39
N GLU A 201 -26.70 13.97 -18.73
CA GLU A 201 -26.82 15.40 -19.04
C GLU A 201 -25.50 16.15 -18.80
N LEU A 202 -24.89 15.98 -17.63
CA LEU A 202 -23.63 16.60 -17.29
C LEU A 202 -22.51 16.24 -18.27
N MET A 203 -22.47 14.99 -18.73
CA MET A 203 -21.47 14.49 -19.67
C MET A 203 -21.86 14.71 -21.15
N ASN A 204 -22.95 15.41 -21.41
CA ASN A 204 -23.47 15.67 -22.75
C ASN A 204 -23.71 14.40 -23.60
N LEU A 205 -24.17 13.33 -22.92
CA LEU A 205 -24.52 12.05 -23.52
C LEU A 205 -26.03 11.97 -23.83
N PRO A 206 -26.44 11.15 -24.78
CA PRO A 206 -27.86 10.88 -25.02
C PRO A 206 -28.55 10.34 -23.76
N GLN A 207 -29.69 10.95 -23.38
CA GLN A 207 -30.43 10.52 -22.17
C GLN A 207 -31.28 9.29 -22.50
N ARG A 208 -30.68 8.13 -22.39
CA ARG A 208 -31.30 6.83 -22.68
C ARG A 208 -31.40 5.98 -21.42
N ALA A 209 -32.61 5.71 -20.97
CA ALA A 209 -32.84 4.89 -19.78
C ALA A 209 -32.51 3.41 -20.03
N ASP A 210 -32.72 2.95 -21.25
CA ASP A 210 -32.56 1.56 -21.71
C ASP A 210 -31.11 1.17 -22.01
N VAL A 211 -30.21 2.13 -22.18
CA VAL A 211 -28.78 1.87 -22.45
C VAL A 211 -27.97 1.94 -21.16
N PRO A 212 -27.14 0.94 -20.84
CA PRO A 212 -26.22 1.01 -19.69
C PRO A 212 -25.27 2.21 -19.78
N LEU A 213 -25.03 2.86 -18.65
CA LEU A 213 -23.98 3.89 -18.53
C LEU A 213 -22.80 3.29 -17.78
N ILE A 214 -21.65 3.21 -18.43
CA ILE A 214 -20.41 2.66 -17.87
C ILE A 214 -19.47 3.82 -17.58
N GLY A 215 -19.00 3.91 -16.35
CA GLY A 215 -18.01 4.88 -15.91
C GLY A 215 -16.74 4.20 -15.46
N MET A 216 -15.57 4.79 -15.79
CA MET A 216 -14.28 4.36 -15.30
C MET A 216 -13.56 5.57 -14.70
N VAL A 217 -13.26 5.50 -13.40
CA VAL A 217 -12.48 6.52 -12.68
C VAL A 217 -11.25 5.83 -12.10
N SER A 218 -10.07 6.08 -12.68
CA SER A 218 -8.83 5.43 -12.27
C SER A 218 -7.61 6.24 -12.73
N ARG A 219 -6.44 5.94 -12.16
CA ARG A 219 -5.17 6.42 -12.71
C ARG A 219 -4.90 5.73 -14.06
N LEU A 220 -4.36 6.48 -15.02
CA LEU A 220 -4.01 5.97 -16.35
C LEU A 220 -2.65 5.25 -16.31
N VAL A 221 -2.62 4.09 -15.65
CA VAL A 221 -1.43 3.25 -15.49
C VAL A 221 -1.73 1.81 -15.96
N SER A 222 -0.70 1.10 -16.42
CA SER A 222 -0.84 -0.22 -17.07
C SER A 222 -1.59 -1.25 -16.23
N HIS A 223 -1.29 -1.33 -14.94
CA HIS A 223 -1.94 -2.30 -14.04
C HIS A 223 -3.43 -2.03 -13.74
N LYS A 224 -4.03 -0.98 -14.35
CA LYS A 224 -5.48 -0.74 -14.32
C LYS A 224 -6.22 -1.34 -15.50
N GLY A 225 -5.52 -2.06 -16.38
CA GLY A 225 -6.13 -2.80 -17.48
C GLY A 225 -6.76 -1.94 -18.57
N LEU A 226 -6.27 -0.72 -18.77
CA LEU A 226 -6.77 0.17 -19.81
C LEU A 226 -6.52 -0.38 -21.23
N ASP A 227 -5.49 -1.15 -21.41
CA ASP A 227 -5.17 -1.90 -22.62
C ASP A 227 -6.22 -2.97 -22.92
N LEU A 228 -6.72 -3.66 -21.89
CA LEU A 228 -7.81 -4.63 -22.01
C LEU A 228 -9.12 -3.95 -22.43
N VAL A 229 -9.45 -2.81 -21.78
CA VAL A 229 -10.63 -2.02 -22.18
C VAL A 229 -10.53 -1.58 -23.63
N ARG A 230 -9.36 -1.05 -24.04
CA ARG A 230 -9.12 -0.61 -25.42
C ARG A 230 -9.25 -1.76 -26.43
N ALA A 231 -8.80 -2.96 -26.08
CA ALA A 231 -8.83 -4.12 -26.95
C ALA A 231 -10.26 -4.58 -27.32
N VAL A 232 -11.23 -4.34 -26.42
CA VAL A 232 -12.63 -4.79 -26.61
C VAL A 232 -13.62 -3.64 -26.88
N LEU A 233 -13.15 -2.38 -26.82
CA LEU A 233 -14.04 -1.22 -26.82
C LEU A 233 -14.88 -1.10 -28.10
N ASP A 234 -14.27 -1.31 -29.26
CA ASP A 234 -14.96 -1.18 -30.57
C ASP A 234 -16.03 -2.26 -30.72
N GLU A 235 -15.74 -3.50 -30.34
CA GLU A 235 -16.70 -4.60 -30.36
C GLU A 235 -17.85 -4.33 -29.36
N PHE A 236 -17.51 -3.84 -28.18
CA PHE A 236 -18.46 -3.56 -27.11
C PHE A 236 -19.42 -2.41 -27.44
N LEU A 237 -18.94 -1.37 -28.14
CA LEU A 237 -19.74 -0.21 -28.53
C LEU A 237 -20.46 -0.38 -29.88
N GLY A 238 -20.01 -1.31 -30.72
CA GLY A 238 -20.53 -1.55 -32.06
C GLY A 238 -21.63 -2.60 -32.14
N GLY A 239 -22.05 -3.20 -31.00
CA GLY A 239 -23.08 -4.23 -30.92
C GLY A 239 -24.53 -3.70 -30.90
#